data_b44ed3a7bd023c18939498f0b4e5ed63
#
_entry.id   b44ed3a7bd023c18939498f0b4e5ed63
#
_cell.length_a   1.000
_cell.length_b   1.000
_cell.length_c   1.000
_cell.angle_alpha   90.00
_cell.angle_beta   90.00
_cell.angle_gamma   90.00
#
_symmetry.space_group_name_H-M   'P 1'
#
loop_
_entity.id
_entity.type
_entity.pdbx_description
1 polymer ?
#
loop_
_entity_poly.entity_id
_entity_poly.type
_entity_poly.pdbx_seq_one_letter_code
_entity_poly.pdbx_strand_id
1 'polypeptide(L)'
;MNLLDKIKFILKKPKVIIVTGEGRKTAKEAIFQVVKGHFKIGGELLIYETDLQEFKDFEFLVKKSRLPVLVVTHVGEYHPEREFFAGELEQVSKITKLAEALPSHGYLILNFDDETVRDIKNKSQAHPLTFGFGARADIQATDIVLTGVPALGTNFKINYEGKIVPVWLERLFGKEQIYAALTAAGAGEALDLNLVEISGALKFYQGLPGRMRLIRGIKNSWVLDDSENASSLSMLEALEVLRKIEIPCLPAGRPARKIAVLGDILGIGKYSIEAHEAIGEKVKAAADLLFTAGPRTHFIAQGAKAKGMALEKIRQYDTVETLRIPLQNEIKENDLILIDGSSEMKMAEAVEEIKAP
;
A
#
# COMPACT_ATOMS: atom_id res chain seq x y z
N MET A 1 9.25 4.41 26.01
CA MET A 1 10.49 3.66 26.45
C MET A 1 10.79 3.94 27.92
N ASN A 2 11.15 2.91 28.71
CA ASN A 2 11.58 3.08 30.09
C ASN A 2 13.08 3.53 30.18
N LEU A 3 13.56 3.91 31.38
CA LEU A 3 14.91 4.44 31.58
C LEU A 3 16.02 3.41 31.23
N LEU A 4 15.81 2.14 31.57
CA LEU A 4 16.77 1.06 31.28
C LEU A 4 16.92 0.84 29.79
N ASP A 5 15.82 0.89 29.03
CA ASP A 5 15.84 0.76 27.57
C ASP A 5 16.58 1.94 26.92
N LYS A 6 16.39 3.16 27.43
CA LYS A 6 17.11 4.36 26.97
C LYS A 6 18.62 4.23 27.20
N ILE A 7 19.04 3.73 28.37
CA ILE A 7 20.46 3.50 28.69
C ILE A 7 21.03 2.42 27.74
N LYS A 8 20.35 1.28 27.57
CA LYS A 8 20.79 0.22 26.64
C LYS A 8 20.91 0.73 25.22
N PHE A 9 19.98 1.57 24.77
CA PHE A 9 20.00 2.17 23.44
C PHE A 9 21.22 3.08 23.25
N ILE A 10 21.52 3.97 24.23
CA ILE A 10 22.68 4.87 24.18
C ILE A 10 24.00 4.07 24.13
N LEU A 11 24.10 2.98 24.87
CA LEU A 11 25.30 2.14 24.90
C LEU A 11 25.51 1.38 23.57
N LYS A 12 24.43 0.87 22.96
CA LYS A 12 24.48 0.12 21.70
C LYS A 12 24.59 1.00 20.48
N LYS A 13 24.03 2.21 20.52
CA LYS A 13 23.93 3.17 19.40
C LYS A 13 23.51 2.50 18.08
N PRO A 14 22.36 1.83 18.01
CA PRO A 14 21.92 1.19 16.79
C PRO A 14 21.61 2.23 15.71
N LYS A 15 21.62 1.81 14.44
CA LYS A 15 20.95 2.53 13.35
C LYS A 15 19.44 2.42 13.56
N VAL A 16 18.68 3.45 13.20
CA VAL A 16 17.22 3.47 13.40
C VAL A 16 16.51 3.94 12.13
N ILE A 17 15.55 3.18 11.66
CA ILE A 17 14.60 3.61 10.62
C ILE A 17 13.24 3.79 11.28
N ILE A 18 12.64 4.96 11.11
CA ILE A 18 11.28 5.27 11.54
C ILE A 18 10.44 5.53 10.29
N VAL A 19 9.36 4.79 10.12
CA VAL A 19 8.43 4.90 9.00
C VAL A 19 7.10 5.44 9.51
N THR A 20 6.63 6.53 8.91
CA THR A 20 5.35 7.18 9.27
C THR A 20 4.56 7.57 8.02
N GLY A 21 3.27 7.84 8.20
CA GLY A 21 2.35 8.14 7.12
C GLY A 21 1.46 6.94 6.72
N GLU A 22 0.60 7.14 5.73
CA GLU A 22 -0.23 6.07 5.17
C GLU A 22 0.64 5.09 4.37
N GLY A 23 0.29 3.80 4.36
CA GLY A 23 1.13 2.76 3.75
C GLY A 23 2.42 2.41 4.53
N ARG A 24 2.64 3.01 5.73
CA ARG A 24 3.85 2.78 6.55
C ARG A 24 4.11 1.32 6.88
N LYS A 25 3.06 0.51 7.07
CA LYS A 25 3.20 -0.93 7.34
C LYS A 25 3.81 -1.66 6.14
N THR A 26 3.28 -1.40 4.95
CA THR A 26 3.74 -1.96 3.68
C THR A 26 5.17 -1.50 3.37
N ALA A 27 5.46 -0.22 3.58
CA ALA A 27 6.81 0.34 3.43
C ALA A 27 7.82 -0.29 4.40
N LYS A 28 7.46 -0.44 5.69
CA LYS A 28 8.31 -1.12 6.69
C LYS A 28 8.65 -2.54 6.27
N GLU A 29 7.67 -3.31 5.77
CA GLU A 29 7.89 -4.69 5.34
C GLU A 29 8.84 -4.77 4.13
N ALA A 30 8.69 -3.87 3.16
CA ALA A 30 9.61 -3.78 2.03
C ALA A 30 11.02 -3.39 2.46
N ILE A 31 11.16 -2.41 3.37
CA ILE A 31 12.44 -2.02 3.97
C ILE A 31 13.06 -3.21 4.71
N PHE A 32 12.28 -3.89 5.55
CA PHE A 32 12.75 -5.08 6.27
C PHE A 32 13.28 -6.14 5.31
N GLN A 33 12.55 -6.42 4.21
CA GLN A 33 12.98 -7.39 3.19
C GLN A 33 14.34 -7.03 2.59
N VAL A 34 14.58 -5.74 2.30
CA VAL A 34 15.85 -5.27 1.72
C VAL A 34 17.01 -5.39 2.71
N VAL A 35 16.80 -5.00 3.96
CA VAL A 35 17.91 -4.85 4.93
C VAL A 35 18.21 -6.09 5.75
N LYS A 36 17.28 -7.06 5.86
CA LYS A 36 17.43 -8.25 6.73
C LYS A 36 18.62 -9.15 6.39
N GLY A 37 19.06 -9.14 5.13
CA GLY A 37 20.25 -9.90 4.68
C GLY A 37 21.58 -9.22 5.01
N HIS A 38 21.55 -7.93 5.38
CA HIS A 38 22.74 -7.09 5.57
C HIS A 38 22.95 -6.66 7.02
N PHE A 39 21.89 -6.61 7.83
CA PHE A 39 21.91 -6.10 9.20
C PHE A 39 21.22 -7.04 10.18
N LYS A 40 21.74 -7.11 11.41
CA LYS A 40 21.08 -7.81 12.52
C LYS A 40 19.93 -6.95 13.05
N ILE A 41 18.71 -7.28 12.60
CA ILE A 41 17.50 -6.56 13.02
C ILE A 41 17.23 -6.79 14.52
N GLY A 42 16.80 -5.73 15.24
CA GLY A 42 16.59 -5.76 16.69
C GLY A 42 17.86 -5.55 17.51
N GLY A 43 19.04 -5.49 16.87
CA GLY A 43 20.34 -5.27 17.53
C GLY A 43 21.12 -4.13 16.92
N GLU A 44 21.54 -4.29 15.67
CA GLU A 44 22.35 -3.34 14.93
C GLU A 44 21.48 -2.29 14.21
N LEU A 45 20.34 -2.73 13.70
CA LEU A 45 19.33 -1.91 13.04
C LEU A 45 17.96 -2.12 13.69
N LEU A 46 17.28 -1.03 14.03
CA LEU A 46 15.91 -1.02 14.51
C LEU A 46 15.01 -0.39 13.46
N ILE A 47 13.86 -1.00 13.21
CA ILE A 47 12.88 -0.50 12.24
C ILE A 47 11.53 -0.36 12.95
N TYR A 48 11.04 0.86 13.03
CA TYR A 48 9.75 1.19 13.63
C TYR A 48 8.78 1.72 12.57
N GLU A 49 7.52 1.36 12.69
CA GLU A 49 6.43 2.07 12.06
C GLU A 49 5.57 2.75 13.12
N THR A 50 5.09 3.94 12.85
CA THR A 50 4.41 4.73 13.86
C THR A 50 3.47 5.77 13.27
N ASP A 51 2.39 6.06 14.02
CA ASP A 51 1.51 7.22 13.83
C ASP A 51 1.92 8.43 14.71
N LEU A 52 3.08 8.33 15.39
CA LEU A 52 3.66 9.36 16.25
C LEU A 52 2.84 9.69 17.52
N GLN A 53 2.04 8.76 18.04
CA GLN A 53 1.39 8.96 19.35
C GLN A 53 2.45 9.12 20.44
N GLU A 54 3.52 8.30 20.44
CA GLU A 54 4.63 8.33 21.39
C GLU A 54 5.79 9.25 20.91
N PHE A 55 5.47 10.46 20.48
CA PHE A 55 6.40 11.40 19.83
C PHE A 55 7.75 11.55 20.56
N LYS A 56 7.74 11.73 21.90
CA LYS A 56 8.97 11.92 22.69
C LYS A 56 9.95 10.77 22.63
N ASP A 57 9.46 9.54 22.48
CA ASP A 57 10.33 8.38 22.34
C ASP A 57 10.98 8.34 20.95
N PHE A 58 10.24 8.68 19.89
CA PHE A 58 10.81 8.77 18.56
C PHE A 58 11.79 9.95 18.42
N GLU A 59 11.50 11.09 19.01
CA GLU A 59 12.45 12.21 19.10
C GLU A 59 13.77 11.79 19.80
N PHE A 60 13.68 11.02 20.88
CA PHE A 60 14.86 10.47 21.55
C PHE A 60 15.64 9.53 20.63
N LEU A 61 14.95 8.62 19.92
CA LEU A 61 15.57 7.66 19.01
C LEU A 61 16.35 8.36 17.89
N VAL A 62 15.76 9.36 17.21
CA VAL A 62 16.46 10.08 16.13
C VAL A 62 17.66 10.86 16.62
N LYS A 63 17.59 11.47 17.81
CA LYS A 63 18.71 12.26 18.40
C LYS A 63 19.87 11.41 18.91
N LYS A 64 19.61 10.13 19.26
CA LYS A 64 20.61 9.30 19.97
C LYS A 64 21.08 8.09 19.16
N SER A 65 20.48 7.80 18.02
CA SER A 65 20.91 6.71 17.14
C SER A 65 22.25 7.04 16.46
N ARG A 66 22.94 5.99 16.00
CA ARG A 66 24.17 6.14 15.22
C ARG A 66 23.87 6.71 13.82
N LEU A 67 22.76 6.31 13.23
CA LEU A 67 22.27 6.78 11.94
C LEU A 67 20.73 6.77 11.98
N PRO A 68 20.09 7.91 12.17
CA PRO A 68 18.64 8.03 12.10
C PRO A 68 18.20 8.19 10.65
N VAL A 69 17.19 7.43 10.27
CA VAL A 69 16.49 7.53 8.97
C VAL A 69 15.01 7.72 9.27
N LEU A 70 14.45 8.83 8.84
CA LEU A 70 13.01 9.09 8.90
C LEU A 70 12.43 8.93 7.50
N VAL A 71 11.48 8.03 7.36
CA VAL A 71 10.73 7.80 6.12
C VAL A 71 9.32 8.31 6.30
N VAL A 72 8.89 9.23 5.45
CA VAL A 72 7.53 9.76 5.41
C VAL A 72 6.88 9.33 4.09
N THR A 73 5.90 8.45 4.18
CA THR A 73 5.23 7.87 3.01
C THR A 73 4.19 8.82 2.43
N HIS A 74 3.02 8.87 3.02
CA HIS A 74 1.92 9.73 2.57
C HIS A 74 1.20 10.26 3.80
N VAL A 75 0.71 11.49 3.77
CA VAL A 75 0.07 12.09 4.96
C VAL A 75 -1.45 12.01 4.89
N GLY A 76 -1.99 11.53 3.81
CA GLY A 76 -3.41 11.33 3.60
C GLY A 76 -3.84 11.68 2.18
N GLU A 77 -5.03 11.21 1.78
CA GLU A 77 -5.59 11.58 0.49
C GLU A 77 -5.88 13.09 0.45
N TYR A 78 -5.14 13.80 -0.38
CA TYR A 78 -5.52 15.14 -0.78
C TYR A 78 -6.73 15.04 -1.71
N HIS A 79 -7.93 15.17 -1.14
CA HIS A 79 -9.10 15.48 -1.94
C HIS A 79 -9.20 17.01 -2.06
N PRO A 80 -9.26 17.60 -3.26
CA PRO A 80 -9.31 19.06 -3.44
C PRO A 80 -10.45 19.74 -2.66
N GLU A 81 -11.47 19.00 -2.28
CA GLU A 81 -12.65 19.44 -1.54
C GLU A 81 -12.64 19.01 -0.06
N ARG A 82 -11.58 18.33 0.41
CA ARG A 82 -11.45 17.91 1.81
C ARG A 82 -10.91 19.07 2.64
N GLU A 83 -11.72 19.57 3.55
CA GLU A 83 -11.22 20.37 4.67
C GLU A 83 -10.29 19.47 5.49
N PHE A 84 -9.05 19.90 5.73
CA PHE A 84 -8.12 19.19 6.61
C PHE A 84 -8.77 18.97 7.98
N PHE A 85 -8.92 17.73 8.41
CA PHE A 85 -9.33 17.45 9.78
C PHE A 85 -8.22 17.87 10.74
N ALA A 86 -8.56 18.35 11.92
CA ALA A 86 -7.61 18.80 12.94
C ALA A 86 -6.54 17.73 13.26
N GLY A 87 -6.89 16.43 13.17
CA GLY A 87 -5.98 15.31 13.38
C GLY A 87 -4.89 15.18 12.31
N GLU A 88 -5.20 15.47 11.04
CA GLU A 88 -4.22 15.44 9.95
C GLU A 88 -3.20 16.57 10.10
N LEU A 89 -3.65 17.77 10.45
CA LEU A 89 -2.74 18.90 10.76
C LEU A 89 -1.84 18.61 11.95
N GLU A 90 -2.35 17.95 12.98
CA GLU A 90 -1.55 17.53 14.14
C GLU A 90 -0.49 16.50 13.72
N GLN A 91 -0.84 15.55 12.88
CA GLN A 91 0.09 14.54 12.36
C GLN A 91 1.21 15.19 11.52
N VAL A 92 0.86 16.07 10.58
CA VAL A 92 1.85 16.85 9.80
C VAL A 92 2.78 17.63 10.71
N SER A 93 2.23 18.29 11.74
CA SER A 93 3.04 19.03 12.73
C SER A 93 4.00 18.12 13.49
N LYS A 94 3.58 16.93 13.91
CA LYS A 94 4.44 15.95 14.59
C LYS A 94 5.55 15.43 13.65
N ILE A 95 5.22 15.11 12.41
CA ILE A 95 6.19 14.67 11.41
C ILE A 95 7.23 15.78 11.17
N THR A 96 6.79 17.01 10.98
CA THR A 96 7.67 18.16 10.77
C THR A 96 8.64 18.36 11.95
N LYS A 97 8.14 18.34 13.19
CA LYS A 97 8.97 18.43 14.38
C LYS A 97 9.99 17.28 14.50
N LEU A 98 9.60 16.07 14.08
CA LEU A 98 10.52 14.93 14.08
C LEU A 98 11.61 15.09 13.01
N ALA A 99 11.25 15.62 11.83
CA ALA A 99 12.21 15.95 10.78
C ALA A 99 13.17 17.08 11.19
N GLU A 100 12.71 18.11 11.91
CA GLU A 100 13.55 19.16 12.52
C GLU A 100 14.52 18.61 13.57
N ALA A 101 14.14 17.54 14.29
CA ALA A 101 14.96 16.91 15.32
C ALA A 101 16.06 15.99 14.75
N LEU A 102 16.02 15.67 13.45
CA LEU A 102 17.05 14.85 12.81
C LEU A 102 18.40 15.58 12.79
N PRO A 103 19.49 14.93 13.16
CA PRO A 103 20.84 15.49 13.02
C PRO A 103 21.27 15.53 11.55
N SER A 104 22.25 16.37 11.23
CA SER A 104 22.76 16.55 9.86
C SER A 104 23.31 15.29 9.20
N HIS A 105 23.75 14.28 9.99
CA HIS A 105 24.21 12.99 9.49
C HIS A 105 23.08 11.97 9.29
N GLY A 106 21.84 12.34 9.59
CA GLY A 106 20.66 11.50 9.37
C GLY A 106 20.11 11.64 7.94
N TYR A 107 19.14 10.80 7.61
CA TYR A 107 18.43 10.84 6.33
C TYR A 107 16.94 11.12 6.54
N LEU A 108 16.39 11.93 5.65
CA LEU A 108 14.96 12.23 5.57
C LEU A 108 14.43 11.79 4.20
N ILE A 109 13.70 10.68 4.17
CA ILE A 109 13.19 10.05 2.94
C ILE A 109 11.73 10.44 2.79
N LEU A 110 11.37 11.13 1.72
CA LEU A 110 10.09 11.79 1.52
C LEU A 110 9.41 11.38 0.22
N ASN A 111 8.10 11.15 0.27
CA ASN A 111 7.30 10.99 -0.94
C ASN A 111 7.22 12.33 -1.70
N PHE A 112 7.78 12.34 -2.91
CA PHE A 112 7.81 13.53 -3.78
C PHE A 112 6.42 13.86 -4.35
N ASP A 113 5.57 12.85 -4.55
CA ASP A 113 4.26 13.00 -5.17
C ASP A 113 3.20 13.56 -4.20
N ASP A 114 3.51 13.59 -2.89
CA ASP A 114 2.72 14.24 -1.86
C ASP A 114 3.31 15.65 -1.57
N GLU A 115 2.57 16.70 -1.92
CA GLU A 115 3.03 18.08 -1.77
C GLU A 115 3.30 18.45 -0.31
N THR A 116 2.43 17.99 0.60
CA THR A 116 2.57 18.25 2.03
C THR A 116 3.83 17.59 2.59
N VAL A 117 4.12 16.36 2.18
CA VAL A 117 5.32 15.62 2.58
C VAL A 117 6.57 16.24 1.97
N ARG A 118 6.52 16.58 0.68
CA ARG A 118 7.65 17.18 -0.05
C ARG A 118 8.17 18.46 0.60
N ASP A 119 7.30 19.30 1.14
CA ASP A 119 7.68 20.56 1.74
C ASP A 119 8.42 20.43 3.08
N ILE A 120 8.30 19.26 3.74
CA ILE A 120 9.00 18.97 4.99
C ILE A 120 10.52 18.97 4.82
N LYS A 121 11.04 18.69 3.62
CA LYS A 121 12.49 18.68 3.35
C LYS A 121 13.19 19.99 3.77
N ASN A 122 12.50 21.13 3.62
CA ASN A 122 13.05 22.44 3.91
C ASN A 122 13.11 22.76 5.42
N LYS A 123 12.57 21.87 6.26
CA LYS A 123 12.53 22.01 7.72
C LYS A 123 13.60 21.20 8.43
N SER A 124 14.32 20.32 7.74
CA SER A 124 15.33 19.45 8.33
C SER A 124 16.74 19.80 7.90
N GLN A 125 17.73 19.50 8.77
CA GLN A 125 19.16 19.58 8.45
C GLN A 125 19.72 18.24 7.94
N ALA A 126 18.93 17.17 7.99
CA ALA A 126 19.30 15.85 7.52
C ALA A 126 19.39 15.80 5.99
N HIS A 127 20.05 14.77 5.47
CA HIS A 127 20.15 14.54 4.02
C HIS A 127 18.76 14.20 3.46
N PRO A 128 18.15 15.05 2.64
CA PRO A 128 16.87 14.76 2.03
C PRO A 128 17.06 13.79 0.86
N LEU A 129 16.18 12.80 0.75
CA LEU A 129 16.07 11.88 -0.37
C LEU A 129 14.61 11.71 -0.72
N THR A 130 14.22 12.04 -1.93
CA THR A 130 12.82 11.96 -2.37
C THR A 130 12.57 10.74 -3.24
N PHE A 131 11.38 10.15 -3.12
CA PHE A 131 10.95 9.04 -3.97
C PHE A 131 9.57 9.30 -4.56
N GLY A 132 9.28 8.73 -5.73
CA GLY A 132 7.97 8.88 -6.36
C GLY A 132 7.93 8.50 -7.84
N PHE A 133 6.82 8.83 -8.48
CA PHE A 133 6.62 8.70 -9.92
C PHE A 133 7.02 9.99 -10.66
N GLY A 134 6.99 11.12 -9.97
CA GLY A 134 7.32 12.43 -10.53
C GLY A 134 8.77 12.49 -11.04
N ALA A 135 8.99 13.10 -12.22
CA ALA A 135 10.29 13.18 -12.88
C ALA A 135 11.40 13.91 -12.08
N ARG A 136 11.04 14.60 -11.00
CA ARG A 136 11.97 15.31 -10.12
C ARG A 136 12.21 14.61 -8.79
N ALA A 137 11.64 13.41 -8.58
CA ALA A 137 12.00 12.57 -7.45
C ALA A 137 13.42 12.03 -7.64
N ASP A 138 14.21 11.98 -6.56
CA ASP A 138 15.58 11.44 -6.61
C ASP A 138 15.55 9.95 -6.95
N ILE A 139 14.66 9.19 -6.32
CA ILE A 139 14.41 7.77 -6.59
C ILE A 139 13.08 7.67 -7.34
N GLN A 140 13.14 7.46 -8.63
CA GLN A 140 11.97 7.49 -9.49
C GLN A 140 11.57 6.10 -9.99
N ALA A 141 10.25 5.77 -9.94
CA ALA A 141 9.69 4.62 -10.64
C ALA A 141 9.29 5.00 -12.07
N THR A 142 9.75 4.23 -13.05
CA THR A 142 9.39 4.39 -14.47
C THR A 142 9.06 3.04 -15.12
N ASP A 143 8.54 3.06 -16.35
CA ASP A 143 8.26 1.87 -17.17
C ASP A 143 7.43 0.82 -16.43
N ILE A 144 6.36 1.26 -15.76
CA ILE A 144 5.49 0.39 -14.97
C ILE A 144 4.62 -0.46 -15.88
N VAL A 145 4.76 -1.78 -15.75
CA VAL A 145 4.01 -2.76 -16.54
C VAL A 145 3.39 -3.80 -15.60
N LEU A 146 2.09 -3.98 -15.71
CA LEU A 146 1.40 -5.11 -15.09
C LEU A 146 1.55 -6.31 -16.01
N THR A 147 2.17 -7.37 -15.52
CA THR A 147 2.42 -8.56 -16.32
C THR A 147 1.46 -9.69 -15.97
N GLY A 148 1.02 -10.36 -17.04
CA GLY A 148 0.27 -11.61 -16.98
C GLY A 148 1.20 -12.83 -16.90
N VAL A 149 0.62 -14.03 -17.15
CA VAL A 149 1.38 -15.29 -17.12
C VAL A 149 2.47 -15.31 -18.21
N PRO A 150 3.61 -15.93 -17.96
CA PRO A 150 3.88 -16.81 -16.79
C PRO A 150 4.25 -16.08 -15.50
N ALA A 151 4.46 -14.80 -15.57
CA ALA A 151 5.02 -13.99 -14.50
C ALA A 151 4.01 -12.91 -14.06
N LEU A 152 3.08 -13.27 -13.18
CA LEU A 152 2.08 -12.36 -12.62
C LEU A 152 2.70 -11.39 -11.62
N GLY A 153 2.50 -10.09 -11.82
CA GLY A 153 2.98 -9.07 -10.89
C GLY A 153 3.20 -7.70 -11.55
N THR A 154 3.94 -6.86 -10.86
CA THR A 154 4.31 -5.53 -11.34
C THR A 154 5.79 -5.45 -11.65
N ASN A 155 6.13 -5.07 -12.87
CA ASN A 155 7.48 -4.73 -13.30
C ASN A 155 7.63 -3.22 -13.44
N PHE A 156 8.74 -2.69 -13.00
CA PHE A 156 9.10 -1.29 -13.22
C PHE A 156 10.61 -1.10 -13.13
N LYS A 157 11.08 0.11 -13.41
CA LYS A 157 12.49 0.48 -13.24
C LYS A 157 12.61 1.49 -12.10
N ILE A 158 13.63 1.35 -11.27
CA ILE A 158 14.09 2.38 -10.34
C ILE A 158 15.23 3.14 -11.01
N ASN A 159 15.08 4.47 -11.10
CA ASN A 159 16.11 5.38 -11.54
C ASN A 159 16.61 6.19 -10.34
N TYR A 160 17.92 6.19 -10.12
CA TYR A 160 18.57 6.98 -9.06
C TYR A 160 19.99 7.33 -9.48
N GLU A 161 20.36 8.62 -9.45
CA GLU A 161 21.69 9.13 -9.82
C GLU A 161 22.23 8.59 -11.15
N GLY A 162 21.37 8.51 -12.16
CA GLY A 162 21.72 8.00 -13.49
C GLY A 162 21.86 6.47 -13.59
N LYS A 163 21.71 5.76 -12.49
CA LYS A 163 21.64 4.30 -12.46
C LYS A 163 20.19 3.84 -12.65
N ILE A 164 19.99 2.78 -13.39
CA ILE A 164 18.68 2.21 -13.69
C ILE A 164 18.70 0.72 -13.39
N VAL A 165 17.81 0.26 -12.52
CA VAL A 165 17.66 -1.16 -12.23
C VAL A 165 16.21 -1.61 -12.43
N PRO A 166 15.97 -2.81 -13.00
CA PRO A 166 14.65 -3.39 -13.08
C PRO A 166 14.24 -3.91 -11.70
N VAL A 167 12.96 -3.77 -11.36
CA VAL A 167 12.35 -4.34 -10.17
C VAL A 167 11.16 -5.19 -10.58
N TRP A 168 11.07 -6.35 -9.98
CA TRP A 168 9.98 -7.29 -10.14
C TRP A 168 9.31 -7.54 -8.78
N LEU A 169 8.02 -7.23 -8.70
CA LEU A 169 7.18 -7.54 -7.55
C LEU A 169 6.22 -8.67 -7.92
N GLU A 170 6.59 -9.89 -7.56
CA GLU A 170 5.81 -11.08 -7.90
C GLU A 170 4.47 -11.09 -7.18
N ARG A 171 3.36 -11.20 -7.93
CA ARG A 171 1.98 -11.24 -7.41
C ARG A 171 1.57 -10.04 -6.55
N LEU A 172 2.25 -8.92 -6.70
CA LEU A 172 1.92 -7.66 -6.04
C LEU A 172 1.54 -6.61 -7.07
N PHE A 173 0.49 -5.86 -6.78
CA PHE A 173 -0.08 -4.87 -7.68
C PHE A 173 -0.37 -3.56 -6.93
N GLY A 174 -0.71 -2.50 -7.69
CA GLY A 174 -1.06 -1.20 -7.14
C GLY A 174 0.13 -0.31 -6.83
N LYS A 175 -0.12 0.99 -6.76
CA LYS A 175 0.90 2.00 -6.51
C LYS A 175 1.52 1.89 -5.12
N GLU A 176 0.73 1.47 -4.11
CA GLU A 176 1.24 1.32 -2.74
C GLU A 176 2.44 0.36 -2.70
N GLN A 177 2.41 -0.74 -3.47
CA GLN A 177 3.52 -1.69 -3.54
C GLN A 177 4.76 -1.09 -4.21
N ILE A 178 4.56 -0.25 -5.22
CA ILE A 178 5.67 0.47 -5.87
C ILE A 178 6.26 1.50 -4.91
N TYR A 179 5.43 2.30 -4.22
CA TYR A 179 5.91 3.22 -3.18
C TYR A 179 6.67 2.49 -2.08
N ALA A 180 6.20 1.33 -1.62
CA ALA A 180 6.91 0.52 -0.63
C ALA A 180 8.30 0.09 -1.13
N ALA A 181 8.41 -0.33 -2.39
CA ALA A 181 9.70 -0.66 -3.00
C ALA A 181 10.62 0.57 -3.13
N LEU A 182 10.08 1.75 -3.50
CA LEU A 182 10.85 2.99 -3.57
C LEU A 182 11.32 3.46 -2.18
N THR A 183 10.49 3.34 -1.14
CA THR A 183 10.91 3.63 0.24
C THR A 183 12.01 2.69 0.70
N ALA A 184 11.92 1.40 0.31
CA ALA A 184 12.95 0.42 0.62
C ALA A 184 14.26 0.72 -0.13
N ALA A 185 14.17 1.24 -1.36
CA ALA A 185 15.35 1.71 -2.10
C ALA A 185 16.00 2.90 -1.39
N GLY A 186 15.24 3.90 -0.97
CA GLY A 186 15.77 5.05 -0.24
C GLY A 186 16.39 4.66 1.11
N ALA A 187 15.75 3.76 1.86
CA ALA A 187 16.28 3.27 3.12
C ALA A 187 17.56 2.43 2.92
N GLY A 188 17.62 1.63 1.85
CA GLY A 188 18.79 0.86 1.47
C GLY A 188 19.96 1.75 1.11
N GLU A 189 19.77 2.75 0.25
CA GLU A 189 20.80 3.74 -0.12
C GLU A 189 21.30 4.52 1.10
N ALA A 190 20.41 4.95 2.01
CA ALA A 190 20.80 5.59 3.28
C ALA A 190 21.64 4.67 4.19
N LEU A 191 21.63 3.36 3.95
CA LEU A 191 22.39 2.35 4.65
C LEU A 191 23.61 1.84 3.85
N ASP A 192 23.99 2.52 2.76
CA ASP A 192 25.10 2.18 1.87
C ASP A 192 24.92 0.89 1.05
N LEU A 193 23.66 0.45 0.83
CA LEU A 193 23.36 -0.64 -0.10
C LEU A 193 23.25 -0.10 -1.54
N ASN A 194 23.75 -0.83 -2.52
CA ASN A 194 23.60 -0.43 -3.91
C ASN A 194 22.25 -0.89 -4.51
N LEU A 195 21.80 -0.23 -5.59
CA LEU A 195 20.50 -0.52 -6.23
C LEU A 195 20.36 -1.97 -6.72
N VAL A 196 21.44 -2.65 -7.07
CA VAL A 196 21.40 -4.04 -7.55
C VAL A 196 21.09 -4.99 -6.38
N GLU A 197 21.71 -4.77 -5.22
CA GLU A 197 21.42 -5.51 -3.99
C GLU A 197 19.98 -5.28 -3.55
N ILE A 198 19.51 -4.02 -3.60
CA ILE A 198 18.15 -3.63 -3.27
C ILE A 198 17.13 -4.31 -4.21
N SER A 199 17.33 -4.21 -5.51
CA SER A 199 16.48 -4.86 -6.53
C SER A 199 16.45 -6.39 -6.34
N GLY A 200 17.62 -7.00 -6.09
CA GLY A 200 17.75 -8.42 -5.82
C GLY A 200 16.96 -8.87 -4.58
N ALA A 201 16.98 -8.06 -3.51
CA ALA A 201 16.21 -8.33 -2.29
C ALA A 201 14.70 -8.15 -2.49
N LEU A 202 14.28 -7.12 -3.24
CA LEU A 202 12.88 -6.85 -3.56
C LEU A 202 12.21 -7.96 -4.37
N LYS A 203 12.96 -8.75 -5.12
CA LYS A 203 12.44 -9.95 -5.80
C LYS A 203 11.77 -10.94 -4.85
N PHE A 204 12.19 -10.98 -3.60
CA PHE A 204 11.66 -11.86 -2.55
C PHE A 204 10.64 -11.16 -1.63
N TYR A 205 10.27 -9.94 -1.95
CA TYR A 205 9.26 -9.20 -1.21
C TYR A 205 7.87 -9.77 -1.50
N GLN A 206 7.15 -10.20 -0.46
CA GLN A 206 5.87 -10.89 -0.59
C GLN A 206 4.66 -9.98 -0.33
N GLY A 207 4.88 -8.70 0.04
CA GLY A 207 3.81 -7.81 0.49
C GLY A 207 3.15 -8.24 1.80
N LEU A 208 2.19 -7.46 2.23
CA LEU A 208 1.33 -7.80 3.35
C LEU A 208 0.01 -8.42 2.84
N PRO A 209 -0.62 -9.34 3.60
CA PRO A 209 -1.99 -9.75 3.34
C PRO A 209 -2.93 -8.54 3.28
N GLY A 210 -3.95 -8.60 2.44
CA GLY A 210 -4.92 -7.52 2.31
C GLY A 210 -4.40 -6.23 1.66
N ARG A 211 -3.26 -6.27 0.94
CA ARG A 211 -2.63 -5.12 0.29
C ARG A 211 -2.28 -5.42 -1.16
N MET A 212 -3.28 -5.49 -2.03
CA MET A 212 -3.16 -5.75 -3.46
C MET A 212 -2.28 -6.96 -3.80
N ARG A 213 -2.43 -8.03 -3.03
CA ARG A 213 -1.71 -9.29 -3.20
C ARG A 213 -2.55 -10.30 -3.97
N LEU A 214 -1.98 -10.90 -5.01
CA LEU A 214 -2.63 -11.94 -5.80
C LEU A 214 -2.32 -13.32 -5.21
N ILE A 215 -3.35 -14.02 -4.77
CA ILE A 215 -3.24 -15.37 -4.19
C ILE A 215 -4.10 -16.38 -4.96
N ARG A 216 -3.85 -17.67 -4.73
CA ARG A 216 -4.70 -18.71 -5.29
C ARG A 216 -6.00 -18.81 -4.51
N GLY A 217 -7.10 -18.91 -5.24
CA GLY A 217 -8.43 -19.21 -4.71
C GLY A 217 -8.89 -20.64 -4.99
N ILE A 218 -10.01 -21.02 -4.39
CA ILE A 218 -10.69 -22.29 -4.67
C ILE A 218 -11.01 -22.43 -6.17
N LYS A 219 -11.23 -23.66 -6.63
CA LYS A 219 -11.60 -23.96 -8.04
C LYS A 219 -10.60 -23.38 -9.05
N ASN A 220 -9.29 -23.35 -8.71
CA ASN A 220 -8.24 -22.73 -9.53
C ASN A 220 -8.46 -21.26 -9.85
N SER A 221 -9.26 -20.53 -9.09
CA SER A 221 -9.46 -19.10 -9.20
C SER A 221 -8.26 -18.31 -8.69
N TRP A 222 -8.30 -16.99 -8.89
CA TRP A 222 -7.34 -16.05 -8.38
C TRP A 222 -8.05 -14.99 -7.55
N VAL A 223 -7.47 -14.64 -6.42
CA VAL A 223 -7.98 -13.59 -5.53
C VAL A 223 -6.95 -12.46 -5.47
N LEU A 224 -7.35 -11.28 -5.91
CA LEU A 224 -6.62 -10.04 -5.69
C LEU A 224 -7.11 -9.48 -4.36
N ASP A 225 -6.30 -9.70 -3.32
CA ASP A 225 -6.62 -9.39 -1.94
C ASP A 225 -6.19 -7.95 -1.59
N ASP A 226 -7.16 -7.04 -1.47
CA ASP A 226 -7.00 -5.68 -0.94
C ASP A 226 -7.93 -5.43 0.26
N SER A 227 -8.21 -6.47 1.03
CA SER A 227 -9.22 -6.51 2.09
C SER A 227 -8.89 -5.68 3.34
N GLU A 228 -7.69 -5.13 3.44
CA GLU A 228 -7.20 -4.32 4.57
C GLU A 228 -6.89 -2.87 4.17
N ASN A 229 -7.34 -2.42 2.99
CA ASN A 229 -6.99 -1.13 2.45
C ASN A 229 -8.13 -0.54 1.63
N ALA A 230 -8.91 0.36 2.22
CA ALA A 230 -9.93 1.04 1.45
C ALA A 230 -9.93 2.54 1.69
N SER A 231 -9.61 3.23 0.64
CA SER A 231 -9.94 4.63 0.41
C SER A 231 -10.62 4.73 -0.94
N SER A 232 -11.22 5.86 -1.25
CA SER A 232 -11.85 6.06 -2.56
C SER A 232 -10.85 5.89 -3.69
N LEU A 233 -9.63 6.39 -3.51
CA LEU A 233 -8.57 6.31 -4.51
C LEU A 233 -8.02 4.89 -4.63
N SER A 234 -7.72 4.21 -3.51
CA SER A 234 -7.18 2.85 -3.54
C SER A 234 -8.16 1.88 -4.19
N MET A 235 -9.46 1.97 -3.89
CA MET A 235 -10.49 1.11 -4.50
C MET A 235 -10.65 1.37 -6.00
N LEU A 236 -10.55 2.63 -6.46
CA LEU A 236 -10.52 2.97 -7.88
C LEU A 236 -9.27 2.39 -8.58
N GLU A 237 -8.11 2.45 -7.93
CA GLU A 237 -6.88 1.84 -8.42
C GLU A 237 -6.97 0.31 -8.47
N ALA A 238 -7.57 -0.32 -7.45
CA ALA A 238 -7.79 -1.76 -7.41
C ALA A 238 -8.70 -2.24 -8.55
N LEU A 239 -9.78 -1.50 -8.83
CA LEU A 239 -10.65 -1.76 -9.98
C LEU A 239 -9.91 -1.61 -11.33
N GLU A 240 -9.04 -0.61 -11.45
CA GLU A 240 -8.23 -0.42 -12.66
C GLU A 240 -7.20 -1.55 -12.82
N VAL A 241 -6.61 -2.04 -11.75
CA VAL A 241 -5.75 -3.23 -11.75
C VAL A 241 -6.55 -4.47 -12.15
N LEU A 242 -7.73 -4.69 -11.56
CA LEU A 242 -8.64 -5.78 -11.93
C LEU A 242 -8.95 -5.75 -13.43
N ARG A 243 -9.23 -4.56 -13.97
CA ARG A 243 -9.52 -4.36 -15.39
C ARG A 243 -8.35 -4.77 -16.28
N LYS A 244 -7.11 -4.41 -15.90
CA LYS A 244 -5.90 -4.58 -16.72
C LYS A 244 -5.24 -5.95 -16.59
N ILE A 245 -5.35 -6.62 -15.44
CA ILE A 245 -4.74 -7.94 -15.29
C ILE A 245 -5.37 -8.93 -16.25
N GLU A 246 -4.53 -9.59 -17.03
CA GLU A 246 -4.91 -10.71 -17.87
C GLU A 246 -4.41 -12.01 -17.25
N ILE A 247 -5.33 -12.86 -16.84
CA ILE A 247 -5.03 -14.21 -16.37
C ILE A 247 -5.34 -15.16 -17.51
N PRO A 248 -4.38 -16.00 -17.93
CA PRO A 248 -4.63 -16.96 -18.97
C PRO A 248 -5.61 -18.02 -18.48
N CYS A 249 -6.69 -18.14 -19.17
CA CYS A 249 -7.61 -19.26 -19.03
C CYS A 249 -7.12 -20.42 -19.89
N LEU A 250 -6.83 -21.55 -19.27
CA LEU A 250 -6.51 -22.80 -19.96
C LEU A 250 -7.78 -23.63 -20.15
N PRO A 251 -7.96 -24.34 -21.23
CA PRO A 251 -7.28 -24.37 -22.54
C PRO A 251 -8.07 -23.67 -23.66
N ALA A 252 -9.07 -22.83 -23.37
CA ALA A 252 -10.06 -22.39 -24.35
C ALA A 252 -9.96 -20.95 -24.83
N GLY A 253 -8.91 -20.18 -24.50
CA GLY A 253 -8.70 -18.83 -25.03
C GLY A 253 -9.76 -17.79 -24.62
N ARG A 254 -10.59 -18.09 -23.61
CA ARG A 254 -11.54 -17.11 -23.04
C ARG A 254 -10.86 -16.29 -21.95
N PRO A 255 -11.11 -14.96 -21.89
CA PRO A 255 -10.61 -14.17 -20.77
C PRO A 255 -11.24 -14.64 -19.44
N ALA A 256 -10.50 -14.54 -18.35
CA ALA A 256 -11.01 -14.83 -17.01
C ALA A 256 -12.24 -13.95 -16.73
N ARG A 257 -13.30 -14.54 -16.15
CA ARG A 257 -14.43 -13.78 -15.61
C ARG A 257 -13.92 -12.99 -14.39
N LYS A 258 -14.25 -11.71 -14.33
CA LYS A 258 -13.81 -10.80 -13.29
C LYS A 258 -14.95 -10.51 -12.32
N ILE A 259 -14.68 -10.66 -11.03
CA ILE A 259 -15.65 -10.43 -9.95
C ILE A 259 -15.09 -9.35 -9.03
N ALA A 260 -15.87 -8.28 -8.79
CA ALA A 260 -15.56 -7.29 -7.77
C ALA A 260 -16.40 -7.57 -6.52
N VAL A 261 -15.74 -7.70 -5.36
CA VAL A 261 -16.34 -7.88 -4.04
C VAL A 261 -15.92 -6.69 -3.21
N LEU A 262 -16.84 -5.74 -3.00
CA LEU A 262 -16.54 -4.42 -2.44
C LEU A 262 -17.27 -4.20 -1.12
N GLY A 263 -16.53 -3.80 -0.09
CA GLY A 263 -17.04 -3.35 1.20
C GLY A 263 -17.22 -1.84 1.26
N ASP A 264 -17.75 -1.36 2.39
CA ASP A 264 -17.84 0.08 2.66
C ASP A 264 -16.44 0.70 2.79
N ILE A 265 -16.31 1.93 2.32
CA ILE A 265 -15.18 2.80 2.64
C ILE A 265 -15.58 3.66 3.83
N LEU A 266 -14.89 3.46 4.94
CA LEU A 266 -15.16 4.18 6.18
C LEU A 266 -14.30 5.45 6.28
N GLY A 267 -14.74 6.40 7.10
CA GLY A 267 -13.97 7.62 7.39
C GLY A 267 -14.03 8.73 6.34
N ILE A 268 -14.82 8.59 5.26
CA ILE A 268 -14.90 9.61 4.18
C ILE A 268 -15.86 10.79 4.53
N GLY A 269 -16.56 10.72 5.65
CA GLY A 269 -17.43 11.81 6.12
C GLY A 269 -18.63 12.09 5.18
N LYS A 270 -18.88 13.38 4.90
CA LYS A 270 -20.02 13.85 4.11
C LYS A 270 -20.03 13.43 2.64
N TYR A 271 -18.88 13.09 2.09
CA TYR A 271 -18.73 12.68 0.68
C TYR A 271 -18.91 11.17 0.45
N SER A 272 -19.43 10.47 1.45
CA SER A 272 -19.54 9.00 1.39
C SER A 272 -20.41 8.51 0.25
N ILE A 273 -21.51 9.20 -0.05
CA ILE A 273 -22.44 8.82 -1.12
C ILE A 273 -21.77 8.95 -2.48
N GLU A 274 -21.25 10.13 -2.78
CA GLU A 274 -20.62 10.46 -4.04
C GLU A 274 -19.41 9.56 -4.33
N ALA A 275 -18.62 9.27 -3.31
CA ALA A 275 -17.46 8.38 -3.43
C ALA A 275 -17.87 6.95 -3.79
N HIS A 276 -18.88 6.40 -3.09
CA HIS A 276 -19.38 5.05 -3.41
C HIS A 276 -20.03 4.98 -4.79
N GLU A 277 -20.79 5.99 -5.20
CA GLU A 277 -21.38 6.06 -6.55
C GLU A 277 -20.29 6.13 -7.63
N ALA A 278 -19.27 6.97 -7.45
CA ALA A 278 -18.15 7.09 -8.38
C ALA A 278 -17.38 5.77 -8.55
N ILE A 279 -17.20 5.01 -7.47
CA ILE A 279 -16.62 3.66 -7.52
C ILE A 279 -17.53 2.74 -8.34
N GLY A 280 -18.83 2.73 -8.04
CA GLY A 280 -19.82 1.93 -8.79
C GLY A 280 -19.79 2.18 -10.28
N GLU A 281 -19.61 3.43 -10.70
CA GLU A 281 -19.49 3.78 -12.13
C GLU A 281 -18.30 3.11 -12.84
N LYS A 282 -17.22 2.80 -12.08
CA LYS A 282 -16.04 2.12 -12.64
C LYS A 282 -16.16 0.60 -12.67
N VAL A 283 -17.00 0.02 -11.80
CA VAL A 283 -17.17 -1.43 -11.72
C VAL A 283 -17.56 -2.05 -13.07
N LYS A 284 -18.50 -1.43 -13.81
CA LYS A 284 -18.98 -1.96 -15.09
C LYS A 284 -17.87 -2.18 -16.12
N ALA A 285 -16.83 -1.35 -16.10
CA ALA A 285 -15.69 -1.49 -17.02
C ALA A 285 -14.64 -2.48 -16.50
N ALA A 286 -14.68 -2.83 -15.23
CA ALA A 286 -13.65 -3.63 -14.54
C ALA A 286 -14.10 -5.07 -14.26
N ALA A 287 -15.40 -5.32 -14.04
CA ALA A 287 -15.90 -6.61 -13.59
C ALA A 287 -17.18 -7.06 -14.32
N ASP A 288 -17.33 -8.38 -14.42
CA ASP A 288 -18.51 -9.05 -14.97
C ASP A 288 -19.61 -9.23 -13.92
N LEU A 289 -19.22 -9.36 -12.65
CA LEU A 289 -20.09 -9.48 -11.49
C LEU A 289 -19.66 -8.53 -10.37
N LEU A 290 -20.64 -8.00 -9.66
CA LEU A 290 -20.46 -7.17 -8.47
C LEU A 290 -21.11 -7.82 -7.26
N PHE A 291 -20.34 -8.02 -6.22
CA PHE A 291 -20.81 -8.33 -4.86
C PHE A 291 -20.50 -7.14 -3.96
N THR A 292 -21.44 -6.76 -3.10
CA THR A 292 -21.23 -5.70 -2.14
C THR A 292 -21.61 -6.14 -0.75
N ALA A 293 -20.90 -5.69 0.29
CA ALA A 293 -21.18 -5.94 1.69
C ALA A 293 -21.06 -4.65 2.52
N GLY A 294 -22.16 -4.25 3.13
CA GLY A 294 -22.21 -3.08 4.00
C GLY A 294 -23.32 -2.09 3.64
N PRO A 295 -23.74 -1.26 4.62
CA PRO A 295 -24.91 -0.41 4.48
C PRO A 295 -24.77 0.71 3.43
N ARG A 296 -23.56 1.17 3.12
CA ARG A 296 -23.32 2.23 2.12
C ARG A 296 -23.01 1.70 0.73
N THR A 297 -22.70 0.41 0.61
CA THR A 297 -22.34 -0.20 -0.68
C THR A 297 -23.51 -0.24 -1.68
N HIS A 298 -24.77 0.01 -1.23
CA HIS A 298 -25.89 0.19 -2.15
C HIS A 298 -25.65 1.35 -3.13
N PHE A 299 -24.89 2.38 -2.76
CA PHE A 299 -24.51 3.46 -3.66
C PHE A 299 -23.51 2.99 -4.72
N ILE A 300 -22.61 2.03 -4.41
CA ILE A 300 -21.77 1.36 -5.41
C ILE A 300 -22.67 0.62 -6.43
N ALA A 301 -23.66 -0.12 -5.92
CA ALA A 301 -24.61 -0.84 -6.78
C ALA A 301 -25.43 0.12 -7.66
N GLN A 302 -25.84 1.27 -7.14
CA GLN A 302 -26.53 2.32 -7.90
C GLN A 302 -25.64 2.89 -9.02
N GLY A 303 -24.40 3.25 -8.72
CA GLY A 303 -23.41 3.73 -9.69
C GLY A 303 -23.16 2.72 -10.80
N ALA A 304 -22.97 1.44 -10.46
CA ALA A 304 -22.79 0.36 -11.43
C ALA A 304 -24.01 0.18 -12.34
N LYS A 305 -25.22 0.22 -11.78
CA LYS A 305 -26.48 0.18 -12.53
C LYS A 305 -26.63 1.38 -13.47
N ALA A 306 -26.31 2.59 -12.99
CA ALA A 306 -26.39 3.81 -13.80
C ALA A 306 -25.46 3.75 -15.04
N LYS A 307 -24.34 3.03 -14.95
CA LYS A 307 -23.43 2.75 -16.09
C LYS A 307 -23.81 1.50 -16.90
N GLY A 308 -24.99 0.94 -16.66
CA GLY A 308 -25.55 -0.15 -17.47
C GLY A 308 -25.09 -1.55 -17.05
N MET A 309 -24.70 -1.76 -15.81
CA MET A 309 -24.54 -3.12 -15.29
C MET A 309 -25.93 -3.73 -15.02
N ALA A 310 -26.17 -4.92 -15.56
CA ALA A 310 -27.46 -5.58 -15.42
C ALA A 310 -27.72 -6.02 -13.98
N LEU A 311 -28.97 -5.92 -13.50
CA LEU A 311 -29.32 -6.19 -12.10
C LEU A 311 -28.98 -7.62 -11.68
N GLU A 312 -29.13 -8.59 -12.57
CA GLU A 312 -28.78 -9.98 -12.33
C GLU A 312 -27.26 -10.21 -12.13
N LYS A 313 -26.44 -9.20 -12.40
CA LYS A 313 -24.98 -9.21 -12.17
C LYS A 313 -24.57 -8.50 -10.87
N ILE A 314 -25.53 -7.95 -10.14
CA ILE A 314 -25.29 -7.24 -8.89
C ILE A 314 -25.88 -8.05 -7.72
N ARG A 315 -25.06 -8.34 -6.72
CA ARG A 315 -25.44 -9.04 -5.48
C ARG A 315 -25.11 -8.15 -4.30
N GLN A 316 -26.11 -7.82 -3.48
CA GLN A 316 -25.95 -6.93 -2.35
C GLN A 316 -26.23 -7.68 -1.05
N TYR A 317 -25.38 -7.47 -0.07
CA TYR A 317 -25.42 -8.09 1.26
C TYR A 317 -25.21 -7.03 2.33
N ASP A 318 -25.83 -7.23 3.49
CA ASP A 318 -25.67 -6.30 4.61
C ASP A 318 -24.32 -6.47 5.32
N THR A 319 -23.78 -7.69 5.33
CA THR A 319 -22.52 -8.03 6.02
C THR A 319 -21.69 -9.03 5.24
N VAL A 320 -20.40 -9.13 5.59
CA VAL A 320 -19.48 -10.10 5.01
C VAL A 320 -19.91 -11.53 5.31
N GLU A 321 -20.44 -11.81 6.51
CA GLU A 321 -20.91 -13.14 6.90
C GLU A 321 -21.99 -13.66 5.94
N THR A 322 -22.91 -12.80 5.54
CA THR A 322 -24.01 -13.18 4.62
C THR A 322 -23.53 -13.28 3.18
N LEU A 323 -22.44 -12.61 2.83
CA LEU A 323 -21.83 -12.63 1.49
C LEU A 323 -21.00 -13.88 1.21
N ARG A 324 -20.23 -14.37 2.20
CA ARG A 324 -19.18 -15.41 2.02
C ARG A 324 -19.65 -16.65 1.26
N ILE A 325 -20.69 -17.31 1.75
CA ILE A 325 -21.18 -18.56 1.15
C ILE A 325 -21.78 -18.36 -0.25
N PRO A 326 -22.61 -17.32 -0.51
CA PRO A 326 -23.03 -16.98 -1.89
C PRO A 326 -21.86 -16.71 -2.84
N LEU A 327 -20.80 -16.03 -2.38
CA LEU A 327 -19.59 -15.81 -3.18
C LEU A 327 -18.89 -17.13 -3.51
N GLN A 328 -18.64 -17.99 -2.52
CA GLN A 328 -18.01 -19.30 -2.71
C GLN A 328 -18.76 -20.15 -3.74
N ASN A 329 -20.11 -20.14 -3.70
CA ASN A 329 -20.95 -20.89 -4.62
C ASN A 329 -20.90 -20.32 -6.07
N GLU A 330 -20.81 -18.98 -6.22
CA GLU A 330 -20.77 -18.31 -7.51
C GLU A 330 -19.44 -18.50 -8.26
N ILE A 331 -18.33 -18.67 -7.54
CA ILE A 331 -16.98 -18.79 -8.12
C ILE A 331 -16.90 -20.00 -9.08
N LYS A 332 -16.32 -19.74 -10.26
CA LYS A 332 -16.02 -20.74 -11.28
C LYS A 332 -14.51 -20.88 -11.46
N GLU A 333 -14.12 -21.91 -12.17
CA GLU A 333 -12.73 -22.14 -12.52
C GLU A 333 -12.13 -20.97 -13.29
N ASN A 334 -10.91 -20.55 -12.91
CA ASN A 334 -10.15 -19.45 -13.48
C ASN A 334 -10.77 -18.05 -13.29
N ASP A 335 -11.76 -17.85 -12.42
CA ASP A 335 -12.22 -16.50 -12.10
C ASP A 335 -11.10 -15.67 -11.47
N LEU A 336 -11.12 -14.34 -11.75
CA LEU A 336 -10.31 -13.36 -11.06
C LEU A 336 -11.20 -12.51 -10.14
N ILE A 337 -10.97 -12.59 -8.84
CA ILE A 337 -11.80 -11.97 -7.81
C ILE A 337 -10.99 -10.86 -7.12
N LEU A 338 -11.46 -9.63 -7.17
CA LEU A 338 -10.99 -8.55 -6.30
C LEU A 338 -11.83 -8.54 -5.02
N ILE A 339 -11.18 -8.54 -3.86
CA ILE A 339 -11.82 -8.29 -2.57
C ILE A 339 -11.20 -7.04 -1.97
N ASP A 340 -12.03 -6.00 -1.74
CA ASP A 340 -11.58 -4.68 -1.28
C ASP A 340 -12.60 -4.10 -0.30
N GLY A 341 -12.13 -3.43 0.74
CA GLY A 341 -12.96 -2.77 1.75
C GLY A 341 -12.15 -2.35 2.96
N SER A 342 -12.69 -1.41 3.75
CA SER A 342 -12.03 -0.97 5.00
C SER A 342 -11.79 -2.14 5.94
N SER A 343 -10.66 -2.13 6.67
CA SER A 343 -10.27 -3.20 7.60
C SER A 343 -11.37 -3.54 8.63
N GLU A 344 -12.11 -2.53 9.09
CA GLU A 344 -13.23 -2.69 10.02
C GLU A 344 -14.42 -3.46 9.41
N MET A 345 -14.51 -3.53 8.09
CA MET A 345 -15.51 -4.32 7.37
C MET A 345 -15.21 -5.82 7.39
N LYS A 346 -14.00 -6.22 7.84
CA LYS A 346 -13.56 -7.61 7.94
C LYS A 346 -13.62 -8.37 6.60
N MET A 347 -13.37 -7.66 5.49
CA MET A 347 -13.38 -8.28 4.15
C MET A 347 -12.39 -9.43 4.02
N ALA A 348 -11.35 -9.46 4.88
CA ALA A 348 -10.41 -10.57 4.99
C ALA A 348 -11.10 -11.92 5.29
N GLU A 349 -12.27 -11.94 5.95
CA GLU A 349 -13.03 -13.17 6.16
C GLU A 349 -13.57 -13.76 4.84
N ALA A 350 -13.90 -12.90 3.86
CA ALA A 350 -14.29 -13.35 2.53
C ALA A 350 -13.08 -13.90 1.76
N VAL A 351 -11.88 -13.35 1.96
CA VAL A 351 -10.63 -13.88 1.40
C VAL A 351 -10.35 -15.27 1.98
N GLU A 352 -10.41 -15.41 3.31
CA GLU A 352 -10.19 -16.69 4.01
C GLU A 352 -11.15 -17.80 3.54
N GLU A 353 -12.42 -17.47 3.25
CA GLU A 353 -13.44 -18.41 2.76
C GLU A 353 -13.12 -18.98 1.38
N ILE A 354 -12.49 -18.19 0.52
CA ILE A 354 -12.30 -18.57 -0.89
C ILE A 354 -10.82 -18.78 -1.28
N LYS A 355 -9.86 -18.57 -0.38
CA LYS A 355 -8.47 -18.89 -0.68
C LYS A 355 -8.26 -20.40 -0.82
N ALA A 356 -7.31 -20.79 -1.66
CA ALA A 356 -6.92 -22.19 -1.75
C ALA A 356 -6.25 -22.63 -0.44
N PRO A 357 -6.45 -23.89 0.00
CA PRO A 357 -5.83 -24.44 1.19
C PRO A 357 -4.31 -24.52 1.12
#